data_c4c918c723180d4db8cc1d80366eae58
#
_entry.id   c4c918c723180d4db8cc1d80366eae58
#
_cell.length_a   1.000
_cell.length_b   1.000
_cell.length_c   1.000
_cell.angle_alpha   90.00
_cell.angle_beta   90.00
_cell.angle_gamma   90.00
#
_symmetry.space_group_name_H-M   'P 1'
#
loop_
_entity.id
_entity.type
_entity.pdbx_description
1 polymer ?
#
loop_
_entity_poly.entity_id
_entity_poly.type
_entity_poly.pdbx_seq_one_letter_code
_entity_poly.pdbx_strand_id
1 'polypeptide(L)'
;MSTTTYSSNNVLNAVAAAAKVLDERKEEVNRLNVFPVPDGDTGTNMSLTIQSVVSNVANLPIGASGADIRKAITTGALMGARGNSGVITSQILRGLCEGSQGFDEFDVESIAGAFERAREVAFQAVRKPVEGTILTVLRDSAAAAKNAAEQELPLPDALDAIVAEAYASVQRTPDLLPVLKEHGVVDAGGFGLAIIFDAFTAALLGRSGTMVDEMSFARGAHPKVEIEQVNDWEGSQYRYCNEFLVDSDTLDKDAALEFLSTMGDCELCVGEVPKFKVHVHSDHPDQVLKYFLDHGQISEVFIHNMQIQSAERTEKLAAEEQAERKPLGFVAVAAGSGQAEILKSLGVDVIVSGGQTMNPSTKDLLDAAGSVNADAVIILPNNSNIIMAANSAAELSETPCAVVPTKSVPQAFSALFAVDVDASLETNVEEMTDAAQAVKTGEVTWATRDSKDAEGNPIAEGDVIGIADGSIEAVDDSIDGAVLTLLGKMEAEDADTCTILAGEGYSDEDLEALVAKIEEAYDELEVDAQRGEQPLYPIVFSVE
;
A
#
# COMPACT_ATOMS: atom_id res chain seq x y z
N MET A 1 1.38 -2.27 39.46
CA MET A 1 1.16 -2.59 38.08
C MET A 1 1.90 -1.54 37.27
N SER A 2 2.81 -1.92 36.36
CA SER A 2 3.58 -0.95 35.57
C SER A 2 2.63 -0.37 34.53
N THR A 3 2.24 0.89 34.68
CA THR A 3 1.56 1.64 33.60
C THR A 3 2.54 1.83 32.47
N THR A 4 2.32 1.13 31.39
CA THR A 4 3.11 1.36 30.16
C THR A 4 2.64 2.69 29.59
N THR A 5 3.42 3.75 29.75
CA THR A 5 3.15 5.06 29.18
C THR A 5 3.66 5.10 27.75
N TYR A 6 2.79 5.40 26.80
CA TYR A 6 3.14 5.57 25.39
C TYR A 6 3.52 7.03 25.12
N SER A 7 4.71 7.23 24.60
CA SER A 7 5.18 8.58 24.23
C SER A 7 4.48 9.10 22.97
N SER A 8 4.50 10.41 22.77
CA SER A 8 4.02 11.04 21.52
C SER A 8 4.64 10.41 20.27
N ASN A 9 5.91 10.00 20.33
CA ASN A 9 6.58 9.32 19.21
C ASN A 9 5.98 7.93 18.92
N ASN A 10 5.52 7.20 19.91
CA ASN A 10 4.85 5.92 19.69
C ASN A 10 3.54 6.12 18.92
N VAL A 11 2.77 7.17 19.28
CA VAL A 11 1.53 7.51 18.57
C VAL A 11 1.81 7.91 17.11
N LEU A 12 2.84 8.71 16.86
CA LEU A 12 3.23 9.12 15.51
C LEU A 12 3.64 7.93 14.65
N ASN A 13 4.45 7.02 15.20
CA ASN A 13 4.84 5.78 14.52
C ASN A 13 3.62 4.88 14.24
N ALA A 14 2.67 4.82 15.18
CA ALA A 14 1.45 4.04 14.99
C ALA A 14 0.54 4.62 13.90
N VAL A 15 0.44 5.95 13.79
CA VAL A 15 -0.28 6.61 12.68
C VAL A 15 0.39 6.32 11.34
N ALA A 16 1.71 6.40 11.26
CA ALA A 16 2.45 6.08 10.03
C ALA A 16 2.30 4.61 9.62
N ALA A 17 2.32 3.69 10.60
CA ALA A 17 2.07 2.27 10.35
C ALA A 17 0.64 2.02 9.83
N ALA A 18 -0.37 2.66 10.44
CA ALA A 18 -1.75 2.56 9.98
C ALA A 18 -1.92 3.08 8.54
N ALA A 19 -1.26 4.18 8.19
CA ALA A 19 -1.26 4.72 6.83
C ALA A 19 -0.64 3.74 5.83
N LYS A 20 0.49 3.13 6.19
CA LYS A 20 1.18 2.16 5.34
C LYS A 20 0.32 0.91 5.10
N VAL A 21 -0.19 0.28 6.16
CA VAL A 21 -1.00 -0.95 6.04
C VAL A 21 -2.29 -0.69 5.24
N LEU A 22 -2.94 0.45 5.45
CA LEU A 22 -4.14 0.80 4.67
C LEU A 22 -3.80 1.03 3.19
N ASP A 23 -2.66 1.67 2.87
CA ASP A 23 -2.22 1.87 1.48
C ASP A 23 -1.92 0.55 0.78
N GLU A 24 -1.26 -0.38 1.46
CA GLU A 24 -0.99 -1.73 0.96
C GLU A 24 -2.27 -2.53 0.69
N ARG A 25 -3.35 -2.25 1.43
CA ARG A 25 -4.64 -2.96 1.32
C ARG A 25 -5.76 -2.13 0.69
N LYS A 26 -5.48 -0.95 0.15
CA LYS A 26 -6.50 -0.06 -0.42
C LYS A 26 -7.32 -0.69 -1.54
N GLU A 27 -6.70 -1.52 -2.38
CA GLU A 27 -7.41 -2.22 -3.45
C GLU A 27 -8.38 -3.28 -2.93
N GLU A 28 -8.05 -3.95 -1.83
CA GLU A 28 -8.97 -4.86 -1.15
C GLU A 28 -10.21 -4.10 -0.64
N VAL A 29 -10.00 -2.94 -0.03
CA VAL A 29 -11.10 -2.06 0.40
C VAL A 29 -11.90 -1.53 -0.79
N ASN A 30 -11.23 -1.12 -1.87
CA ASN A 30 -11.86 -0.63 -3.10
C ASN A 30 -12.80 -1.69 -3.73
N ARG A 31 -12.40 -2.96 -3.72
CA ARG A 31 -13.21 -4.07 -4.25
C ARG A 31 -14.54 -4.24 -3.52
N LEU A 32 -14.60 -3.94 -2.23
CA LEU A 32 -15.80 -4.05 -1.40
C LEU A 32 -16.76 -2.88 -1.57
N ASN A 33 -16.35 -1.79 -2.23
CA ASN A 33 -17.13 -0.57 -2.32
C ASN A 33 -18.31 -0.72 -3.31
N VAL A 34 -19.50 -0.88 -2.76
CA VAL A 34 -20.78 -0.93 -3.49
C VAL A 34 -21.80 0.11 -3.01
N PHE A 35 -21.52 0.82 -1.92
CA PHE A 35 -22.42 1.80 -1.32
C PHE A 35 -21.63 3.01 -0.76
N PRO A 36 -22.13 4.26 -0.82
CA PRO A 36 -23.37 4.69 -1.51
C PRO A 36 -23.24 4.75 -3.03
N VAL A 37 -22.03 4.76 -3.56
CA VAL A 37 -21.71 4.78 -4.98
C VAL A 37 -20.66 3.68 -5.25
N PRO A 38 -20.88 2.80 -6.23
CA PRO A 38 -19.95 1.72 -6.53
C PRO A 38 -18.80 2.19 -7.43
N ASP A 39 -18.10 3.26 -7.09
CA ASP A 39 -16.99 3.85 -7.84
C ASP A 39 -15.62 3.21 -7.54
N GLY A 40 -15.55 2.41 -6.45
CA GLY A 40 -14.36 1.63 -6.10
C GLY A 40 -13.18 2.46 -5.60
N ASP A 41 -13.44 3.58 -4.96
CA ASP A 41 -12.42 4.51 -4.53
C ASP A 41 -12.30 4.67 -3.00
N THR A 42 -13.13 3.96 -2.21
CA THR A 42 -13.18 4.06 -0.74
C THR A 42 -11.80 3.87 -0.10
N GLY A 43 -11.07 2.81 -0.45
CA GLY A 43 -9.74 2.54 0.08
C GLY A 43 -8.72 3.59 -0.32
N THR A 44 -8.75 4.02 -1.56
CA THR A 44 -7.91 5.11 -2.09
C THR A 44 -8.17 6.42 -1.34
N ASN A 45 -9.43 6.80 -1.16
CA ASN A 45 -9.82 8.02 -0.46
C ASN A 45 -9.41 8.02 1.01
N MET A 46 -9.59 6.90 1.71
CA MET A 46 -9.16 6.74 3.10
C MET A 46 -7.63 6.76 3.21
N SER A 47 -6.90 6.07 2.31
CA SER A 47 -5.45 6.06 2.28
C SER A 47 -4.87 7.47 2.06
N LEU A 48 -5.33 8.20 1.05
CA LEU A 48 -4.90 9.58 0.78
C LEU A 48 -5.16 10.52 1.96
N THR A 49 -6.31 10.33 2.65
CA THR A 49 -6.66 11.11 3.83
C THR A 49 -5.65 10.90 4.96
N ILE A 50 -5.26 9.65 5.25
CA ILE A 50 -4.30 9.34 6.32
C ILE A 50 -2.87 9.69 5.90
N GLN A 51 -2.49 9.53 4.65
CA GLN A 51 -1.18 9.98 4.14
C GLN A 51 -0.99 11.48 4.31
N SER A 52 -2.06 12.28 4.11
CA SER A 52 -2.02 13.72 4.41
C SER A 52 -1.80 14.00 5.90
N VAL A 53 -2.35 13.20 6.79
CA VAL A 53 -2.06 13.27 8.23
C VAL A 53 -0.58 13.00 8.50
N VAL A 54 -0.02 11.92 7.95
CA VAL A 54 1.40 11.58 8.10
C VAL A 54 2.30 12.73 7.61
N SER A 55 2.00 13.30 6.45
CA SER A 55 2.75 14.43 5.89
C SER A 55 2.70 15.67 6.78
N ASN A 56 1.53 16.00 7.36
CA ASN A 56 1.39 17.13 8.28
C ASN A 56 2.14 16.93 9.59
N VAL A 57 2.11 15.71 10.12
CA VAL A 57 2.81 15.34 11.35
C VAL A 57 4.33 15.33 11.15
N ALA A 58 4.82 14.86 10.00
CA ALA A 58 6.25 14.85 9.67
C ALA A 58 6.86 16.26 9.63
N ASN A 59 6.06 17.29 9.39
CA ASN A 59 6.48 18.68 9.40
C ASN A 59 6.60 19.31 10.82
N LEU A 60 6.24 18.56 11.86
CA LEU A 60 6.35 19.05 13.24
C LEU A 60 7.80 19.08 13.73
N PRO A 61 8.17 20.08 14.55
CA PRO A 61 9.50 20.12 15.16
C PRO A 61 9.67 18.95 16.15
N ILE A 62 10.92 18.51 16.33
CA ILE A 62 11.25 17.49 17.34
C ILE A 62 10.83 17.99 18.72
N GLY A 63 10.05 17.19 19.45
CA GLY A 63 9.53 17.56 20.76
C GLY A 63 8.26 18.40 20.74
N ALA A 64 7.52 18.39 19.62
CA ALA A 64 6.21 19.02 19.52
C ALA A 64 5.28 18.56 20.64
N SER A 65 4.45 19.48 21.15
CA SER A 65 3.51 19.16 22.22
C SER A 65 2.38 18.23 21.72
N GLY A 66 1.73 17.49 22.63
CA GLY A 66 0.56 16.68 22.28
C GLY A 66 -0.57 17.52 21.65
N ALA A 67 -0.69 18.80 21.99
CA ALA A 67 -1.63 19.73 21.37
C ALA A 67 -1.26 20.02 19.89
N ASP A 68 0.02 20.23 19.60
CA ASP A 68 0.50 20.46 18.24
C ASP A 68 0.30 19.22 17.37
N ILE A 69 0.56 18.02 17.93
CA ILE A 69 0.34 16.73 17.25
C ILE A 69 -1.15 16.54 16.91
N ARG A 70 -2.05 16.74 17.89
CA ARG A 70 -3.50 16.65 17.64
C ARG A 70 -3.97 17.63 16.58
N LYS A 71 -3.46 18.85 16.63
CA LYS A 71 -3.76 19.88 15.62
C LYS A 71 -3.26 19.47 14.22
N ALA A 72 -2.04 18.94 14.12
CA ALA A 72 -1.48 18.48 12.86
C ALA A 72 -2.28 17.31 12.27
N ILE A 73 -2.68 16.33 13.10
CA ILE A 73 -3.54 15.22 12.71
C ILE A 73 -4.89 15.76 12.19
N THR A 74 -5.57 16.61 12.96
CA THR A 74 -6.89 17.14 12.59
C THR A 74 -6.82 17.98 11.31
N THR A 75 -5.80 18.84 11.19
CA THR A 75 -5.62 19.68 10.00
C THR A 75 -5.27 18.81 8.78
N GLY A 76 -4.34 17.87 8.93
CA GLY A 76 -3.95 16.97 7.85
C GLY A 76 -5.11 16.12 7.35
N ALA A 77 -5.91 15.59 8.27
CA ALA A 77 -7.09 14.80 7.94
C ALA A 77 -8.15 15.64 7.19
N LEU A 78 -8.43 16.87 7.66
CA LEU A 78 -9.41 17.75 7.02
C LEU A 78 -8.98 18.17 5.62
N MET A 79 -7.72 18.63 5.48
CA MET A 79 -7.18 19.11 4.21
C MET A 79 -6.99 17.99 3.19
N GLY A 80 -6.61 16.80 3.66
CA GLY A 80 -6.41 15.62 2.82
C GLY A 80 -7.64 14.78 2.56
N ALA A 81 -8.79 15.11 3.17
CA ALA A 81 -10.02 14.34 3.00
C ALA A 81 -10.44 14.25 1.53
N ARG A 82 -10.74 13.03 1.08
CA ARG A 82 -11.22 12.74 -0.28
C ARG A 82 -12.47 11.87 -0.22
N GLY A 83 -13.44 12.19 -1.05
CA GLY A 83 -14.70 11.48 -1.12
C GLY A 83 -15.46 11.43 0.21
N ASN A 84 -16.57 10.76 0.23
CA ASN A 84 -17.41 10.61 1.42
C ASN A 84 -16.67 9.86 2.54
N SER A 85 -15.97 8.77 2.20
CA SER A 85 -15.22 7.93 3.13
C SER A 85 -14.05 8.69 3.77
N GLY A 86 -13.29 9.48 3.00
CA GLY A 86 -12.20 10.30 3.53
C GLY A 86 -12.71 11.42 4.44
N VAL A 87 -13.80 12.09 4.09
CA VAL A 87 -14.40 13.13 4.95
C VAL A 87 -14.87 12.53 6.28
N ILE A 88 -15.56 11.39 6.27
CA ILE A 88 -15.98 10.71 7.51
C ILE A 88 -14.76 10.28 8.33
N THR A 89 -13.74 9.69 7.69
CA THR A 89 -12.48 9.32 8.36
C THR A 89 -11.83 10.54 9.02
N SER A 90 -11.83 11.70 8.35
CA SER A 90 -11.29 12.94 8.92
C SER A 90 -12.03 13.37 10.19
N GLN A 91 -13.35 13.19 10.24
CA GLN A 91 -14.16 13.52 11.42
C GLN A 91 -13.95 12.50 12.56
N ILE A 92 -13.74 11.22 12.24
CA ILE A 92 -13.35 10.20 13.22
C ILE A 92 -12.02 10.59 13.87
N LEU A 93 -11.00 10.91 13.07
CA LEU A 93 -9.69 11.34 13.56
C LEU A 93 -9.77 12.64 14.38
N ARG A 94 -10.60 13.59 13.95
CA ARG A 94 -10.87 14.81 14.71
C ARG A 94 -11.46 14.48 16.08
N GLY A 95 -12.47 13.65 16.15
CA GLY A 95 -13.12 13.26 17.39
C GLY A 95 -12.19 12.50 18.34
N LEU A 96 -11.34 11.59 17.82
CA LEU A 96 -10.30 10.93 18.60
C LEU A 96 -9.32 11.95 19.21
N CYS A 97 -8.90 12.95 18.44
CA CYS A 97 -8.04 14.02 18.92
C CYS A 97 -8.72 14.93 19.94
N GLU A 98 -9.99 15.26 19.77
CA GLU A 98 -10.76 16.07 20.72
C GLU A 98 -10.99 15.33 22.03
N GLY A 99 -11.38 14.07 21.97
CA GLY A 99 -11.66 13.25 23.16
C GLY A 99 -10.41 12.87 23.97
N SER A 100 -9.23 12.95 23.35
CA SER A 100 -7.95 12.76 24.03
C SER A 100 -7.36 14.03 24.64
N GLN A 101 -8.06 15.17 24.60
CA GLN A 101 -7.59 16.42 25.22
C GLN A 101 -7.63 16.33 26.75
N GLY A 102 -6.55 16.79 27.38
CA GLY A 102 -6.43 16.83 28.83
C GLY A 102 -5.93 15.54 29.48
N PHE A 103 -5.66 14.50 28.68
CA PHE A 103 -4.99 13.31 29.14
C PHE A 103 -3.50 13.37 28.76
N ASP A 104 -2.62 13.38 29.74
CA ASP A 104 -1.17 13.36 29.55
C ASP A 104 -0.66 11.92 29.33
N GLU A 105 -1.46 10.92 29.65
CA GLU A 105 -1.16 9.49 29.54
C GLU A 105 -2.29 8.77 28.76
N PHE A 106 -1.89 7.81 27.95
CA PHE A 106 -2.81 6.91 27.25
C PHE A 106 -3.19 5.77 28.20
N ASP A 107 -4.39 5.84 28.74
CA ASP A 107 -5.01 4.78 29.53
C ASP A 107 -6.36 4.36 28.91
N VAL A 108 -6.99 3.35 29.49
CA VAL A 108 -8.25 2.80 28.97
C VAL A 108 -9.40 3.81 29.06
N GLU A 109 -9.42 4.69 30.07
CA GLU A 109 -10.45 5.74 30.20
C GLU A 109 -10.30 6.82 29.14
N SER A 110 -9.07 7.26 28.87
CA SER A 110 -8.79 8.26 27.83
C SER A 110 -9.14 7.74 26.44
N ILE A 111 -8.88 6.45 26.17
CA ILE A 111 -9.27 5.81 24.90
C ILE A 111 -10.80 5.71 24.79
N ALA A 112 -11.49 5.28 25.82
CA ALA A 112 -12.95 5.22 25.82
C ALA A 112 -13.57 6.61 25.56
N GLY A 113 -13.04 7.65 26.20
CA GLY A 113 -13.45 9.04 25.95
C GLY A 113 -13.17 9.50 24.52
N ALA A 114 -12.01 9.12 23.97
CA ALA A 114 -11.64 9.44 22.58
C ALA A 114 -12.58 8.78 21.56
N PHE A 115 -12.87 7.48 21.74
CA PHE A 115 -13.79 6.76 20.84
C PHE A 115 -15.23 7.27 20.94
N GLU A 116 -15.73 7.58 22.15
CA GLU A 116 -17.06 8.17 22.29
C GLU A 116 -17.15 9.53 21.61
N ARG A 117 -16.12 10.37 21.78
CA ARG A 117 -16.08 11.66 21.10
C ARG A 117 -15.98 11.51 19.59
N ALA A 118 -15.22 10.55 19.10
CA ALA A 118 -15.14 10.24 17.66
C ALA A 118 -16.52 9.85 17.09
N ARG A 119 -17.26 9.01 17.82
CA ARG A 119 -18.62 8.64 17.49
C ARG A 119 -19.54 9.87 17.39
N GLU A 120 -19.53 10.74 18.40
CA GLU A 120 -20.35 11.95 18.40
C GLU A 120 -20.05 12.84 17.20
N VAL A 121 -18.75 13.14 16.95
CA VAL A 121 -18.30 14.04 15.88
C VAL A 121 -18.66 13.47 14.50
N ALA A 122 -18.41 12.18 14.27
CA ALA A 122 -18.70 11.55 12.99
C ALA A 122 -20.21 11.48 12.69
N PHE A 123 -21.03 11.13 13.70
CA PHE A 123 -22.49 11.11 13.53
C PHE A 123 -23.09 12.51 13.34
N GLN A 124 -22.53 13.55 13.96
CA GLN A 124 -22.95 14.94 13.74
C GLN A 124 -22.57 15.46 12.35
N ALA A 125 -21.49 14.94 11.76
CA ALA A 125 -21.05 15.34 10.44
C ALA A 125 -21.96 14.81 9.33
N VAL A 126 -22.57 13.64 9.55
CA VAL A 126 -23.42 12.97 8.55
C VAL A 126 -24.89 13.23 8.88
N ARG A 127 -25.58 13.95 8.01
CA ARG A 127 -26.97 14.36 8.25
C ARG A 127 -27.96 13.19 8.31
N LYS A 128 -27.71 12.14 7.52
CA LYS A 128 -28.53 10.92 7.47
C LYS A 128 -27.64 9.70 7.69
N PRO A 129 -27.27 9.39 8.94
CA PRO A 129 -26.47 8.20 9.22
C PRO A 129 -27.19 6.92 8.76
N VAL A 130 -26.47 6.06 8.06
CA VAL A 130 -26.97 4.77 7.58
C VAL A 130 -26.34 3.65 8.40
N GLU A 131 -27.16 2.74 8.91
CA GLU A 131 -26.71 1.54 9.61
C GLU A 131 -26.08 0.54 8.63
N GLY A 132 -25.09 -0.21 9.11
CA GLY A 132 -24.31 -1.14 8.28
C GLY A 132 -23.19 -0.47 7.50
N THR A 133 -22.74 0.72 7.94
CA THR A 133 -21.64 1.47 7.34
C THR A 133 -20.50 1.71 8.34
N ILE A 134 -19.43 2.40 7.91
CA ILE A 134 -18.32 2.87 8.75
C ILE A 134 -18.78 3.46 10.09
N LEU A 135 -19.94 4.16 10.11
CA LEU A 135 -20.50 4.74 11.33
C LEU A 135 -20.95 3.68 12.32
N THR A 136 -21.51 2.57 11.83
CA THR A 136 -21.89 1.43 12.67
C THR A 136 -20.65 0.78 13.30
N VAL A 137 -19.59 0.56 12.50
CA VAL A 137 -18.34 0.00 13.00
C VAL A 137 -17.70 0.91 14.06
N LEU A 138 -17.70 2.22 13.83
CA LEU A 138 -17.22 3.19 14.82
C LEU A 138 -18.04 3.16 16.11
N ARG A 139 -19.37 3.12 16.01
CA ARG A 139 -20.27 3.04 17.18
C ARG A 139 -20.00 1.78 18.01
N ASP A 140 -19.89 0.64 17.36
CA ASP A 140 -19.68 -0.64 18.03
C ASP A 140 -18.27 -0.68 18.67
N SER A 141 -17.25 -0.15 17.98
CA SER A 141 -15.89 0.03 18.53
C SER A 141 -15.88 0.95 19.75
N ALA A 142 -16.65 2.05 19.73
CA ALA A 142 -16.78 2.94 20.88
C ALA A 142 -17.48 2.26 22.06
N ALA A 143 -18.48 1.42 21.80
CA ALA A 143 -19.11 0.60 22.84
C ALA A 143 -18.14 -0.42 23.46
N ALA A 144 -17.28 -1.05 22.65
CA ALA A 144 -16.23 -1.95 23.13
C ALA A 144 -15.20 -1.20 24.00
N ALA A 145 -14.78 -0.01 23.57
CA ALA A 145 -13.87 0.83 24.35
C ALA A 145 -14.46 1.21 25.71
N LYS A 146 -15.73 1.59 25.74
CA LYS A 146 -16.45 1.88 27.00
C LYS A 146 -16.55 0.66 27.91
N ASN A 147 -16.91 -0.50 27.35
CA ASN A 147 -16.98 -1.75 28.13
C ASN A 147 -15.61 -2.14 28.70
N ALA A 148 -14.53 -1.95 27.94
CA ALA A 148 -13.19 -2.21 28.42
C ALA A 148 -12.80 -1.30 29.61
N ALA A 149 -13.18 -0.02 29.56
CA ALA A 149 -12.98 0.92 30.66
C ALA A 149 -13.83 0.54 31.90
N GLU A 150 -15.10 0.19 31.73
CA GLU A 150 -15.98 -0.26 32.82
C GLU A 150 -15.49 -1.56 33.50
N GLN A 151 -14.76 -2.41 32.77
CA GLN A 151 -14.14 -3.63 33.28
C GLN A 151 -12.71 -3.41 33.80
N GLU A 152 -12.20 -2.19 33.75
CA GLU A 152 -10.83 -1.83 34.11
C GLU A 152 -9.76 -2.72 33.44
N LEU A 153 -9.96 -3.06 32.15
CA LEU A 153 -9.02 -3.91 31.41
C LEU A 153 -7.65 -3.24 31.31
N PRO A 154 -6.57 -4.03 31.29
CA PRO A 154 -5.27 -3.52 30.86
C PRO A 154 -5.34 -2.90 29.47
N LEU A 155 -4.61 -1.82 29.22
CA LEU A 155 -4.66 -1.10 27.96
C LEU A 155 -4.43 -1.98 26.70
N PRO A 156 -3.47 -2.93 26.68
CA PRO A 156 -3.32 -3.84 25.54
C PRO A 156 -4.57 -4.68 25.28
N ASP A 157 -5.19 -5.23 26.34
CA ASP A 157 -6.39 -6.06 26.23
C ASP A 157 -7.61 -5.24 25.79
N ALA A 158 -7.69 -3.98 26.22
CA ALA A 158 -8.73 -3.04 25.78
C ALA A 158 -8.60 -2.70 24.29
N LEU A 159 -7.39 -2.43 23.81
CA LEU A 159 -7.13 -2.17 22.39
C LEU A 159 -7.47 -3.39 21.53
N ASP A 160 -7.08 -4.59 21.96
CA ASP A 160 -7.42 -5.84 21.29
C ASP A 160 -8.94 -6.06 21.22
N ALA A 161 -9.65 -5.77 22.31
CA ALA A 161 -11.12 -5.88 22.34
C ALA A 161 -11.79 -4.91 21.37
N ILE A 162 -11.26 -3.69 21.23
CA ILE A 162 -11.76 -2.68 20.29
C ILE A 162 -11.56 -3.15 18.83
N VAL A 163 -10.36 -3.66 18.51
CA VAL A 163 -10.05 -4.17 17.16
C VAL A 163 -10.90 -5.40 16.84
N ALA A 164 -11.02 -6.34 17.75
CA ALA A 164 -11.85 -7.53 17.58
C ALA A 164 -13.32 -7.17 17.32
N GLU A 165 -13.87 -6.19 18.06
CA GLU A 165 -15.24 -5.71 17.84
C GLU A 165 -15.38 -4.95 16.51
N ALA A 166 -14.37 -4.19 16.09
CA ALA A 166 -14.40 -3.52 14.79
C ALA A 166 -14.58 -4.53 13.67
N TYR A 167 -13.79 -5.61 13.63
CA TYR A 167 -13.95 -6.67 12.63
C TYR A 167 -15.25 -7.44 12.78
N ALA A 168 -15.68 -7.74 14.00
CA ALA A 168 -16.98 -8.38 14.23
C ALA A 168 -18.14 -7.52 13.73
N SER A 169 -18.06 -6.19 13.91
CA SER A 169 -19.04 -5.24 13.40
C SER A 169 -19.03 -5.18 11.88
N VAL A 170 -17.85 -5.18 11.24
CA VAL A 170 -17.71 -5.28 9.78
C VAL A 170 -18.45 -6.50 9.24
N GLN A 171 -18.29 -7.67 9.85
CA GLN A 171 -18.98 -8.90 9.44
C GLN A 171 -20.50 -8.80 9.54
N ARG A 172 -21.02 -7.98 10.45
CA ARG A 172 -22.47 -7.78 10.63
C ARG A 172 -23.07 -6.74 9.67
N THR A 173 -22.25 -5.95 8.97
CA THR A 173 -22.74 -4.88 8.08
C THR A 173 -23.73 -5.38 7.01
N PRO A 174 -23.58 -6.57 6.38
CA PRO A 174 -24.54 -7.08 5.40
C PRO A 174 -25.92 -7.40 6.00
N ASP A 175 -26.01 -7.65 7.30
CA ASP A 175 -27.29 -7.89 7.96
C ASP A 175 -28.06 -6.60 8.26
N LEU A 176 -27.36 -5.45 8.22
CA LEU A 176 -27.90 -4.13 8.50
C LEU A 176 -28.18 -3.32 7.24
N LEU A 177 -27.43 -3.55 6.18
CA LEU A 177 -27.53 -2.82 4.92
C LEU A 177 -27.78 -3.81 3.76
N PRO A 178 -29.02 -3.90 3.23
CA PRO A 178 -29.40 -4.92 2.26
C PRO A 178 -28.52 -4.98 1.00
N VAL A 179 -28.11 -3.84 0.46
CA VAL A 179 -27.24 -3.79 -0.73
C VAL A 179 -25.93 -4.52 -0.54
N LEU A 180 -25.34 -4.51 0.65
CA LEU A 180 -24.13 -5.28 0.95
C LEU A 180 -24.38 -6.79 0.89
N LYS A 181 -25.54 -7.20 1.38
CA LYS A 181 -25.97 -8.61 1.37
C LYS A 181 -26.25 -9.11 -0.04
N GLU A 182 -26.89 -8.28 -0.87
CA GLU A 182 -27.20 -8.57 -2.27
C GLU A 182 -25.93 -8.79 -3.08
N HIS A 183 -24.88 -7.99 -2.81
CA HIS A 183 -23.58 -8.11 -3.47
C HIS A 183 -22.60 -9.08 -2.77
N GLY A 184 -23.00 -9.68 -1.64
CA GLY A 184 -22.14 -10.63 -0.90
C GLY A 184 -20.88 -10.01 -0.31
N VAL A 185 -20.88 -8.72 -0.02
CA VAL A 185 -19.73 -7.96 0.49
C VAL A 185 -20.02 -7.36 1.87
N VAL A 186 -18.98 -6.91 2.57
CA VAL A 186 -19.07 -6.10 3.78
C VAL A 186 -18.87 -4.61 3.44
N ASP A 187 -19.17 -3.71 4.40
CA ASP A 187 -18.95 -2.29 4.18
C ASP A 187 -17.46 -1.95 4.02
N ALA A 188 -17.12 -1.37 2.87
CA ALA A 188 -15.75 -1.00 2.53
C ALA A 188 -15.14 0.03 3.50
N GLY A 189 -15.92 1.07 3.86
CA GLY A 189 -15.47 2.09 4.81
C GLY A 189 -15.24 1.54 6.21
N GLY A 190 -16.15 0.68 6.67
CA GLY A 190 -16.00 -0.02 7.96
C GLY A 190 -14.80 -0.94 7.99
N PHE A 191 -14.55 -1.68 6.91
CA PHE A 191 -13.38 -2.54 6.80
C PHE A 191 -12.08 -1.72 6.80
N GLY A 192 -12.01 -0.63 6.03
CA GLY A 192 -10.88 0.28 6.06
C GLY A 192 -10.63 0.88 7.45
N LEU A 193 -11.68 1.23 8.19
CA LEU A 193 -11.57 1.71 9.57
C LEU A 193 -11.02 0.64 10.53
N ALA A 194 -11.48 -0.60 10.40
CA ALA A 194 -10.97 -1.72 11.19
C ALA A 194 -9.47 -1.96 10.92
N ILE A 195 -9.02 -1.89 9.66
CA ILE A 195 -7.58 -1.97 9.29
C ILE A 195 -6.78 -0.85 9.98
N ILE A 196 -7.31 0.39 9.99
CA ILE A 196 -6.65 1.53 10.65
C ILE A 196 -6.47 1.27 12.15
N PHE A 197 -7.52 0.83 12.84
CA PHE A 197 -7.47 0.55 14.27
C PHE A 197 -6.52 -0.60 14.60
N ASP A 198 -6.52 -1.64 13.79
CA ASP A 198 -5.66 -2.81 13.96
C ASP A 198 -4.18 -2.45 13.76
N ALA A 199 -3.82 -1.84 12.64
CA ALA A 199 -2.45 -1.45 12.35
C ALA A 199 -1.91 -0.42 13.36
N PHE A 200 -2.74 0.53 13.79
CA PHE A 200 -2.41 1.47 14.85
C PHE A 200 -2.12 0.74 16.18
N THR A 201 -2.99 -0.18 16.56
CA THR A 201 -2.85 -0.98 17.79
C THR A 201 -1.62 -1.87 17.76
N ALA A 202 -1.40 -2.60 16.66
CA ALA A 202 -0.23 -3.46 16.49
C ALA A 202 1.08 -2.67 16.63
N ALA A 203 1.19 -1.54 15.94
CA ALA A 203 2.37 -0.68 16.00
C ALA A 203 2.56 -0.05 17.39
N LEU A 204 1.48 0.41 18.04
CA LEU A 204 1.55 0.98 19.40
C LEU A 204 2.04 -0.06 20.40
N LEU A 205 1.62 -1.31 20.28
CA LEU A 205 2.01 -2.42 21.14
C LEU A 205 3.33 -3.09 20.75
N GLY A 206 3.98 -2.64 19.65
CA GLY A 206 5.24 -3.18 19.17
C GLY A 206 5.14 -4.60 18.60
N ARG A 207 3.99 -4.96 18.02
CA ARG A 207 3.74 -6.27 17.38
C ARG A 207 4.21 -6.26 15.94
N SER A 208 4.63 -7.43 15.42
CA SER A 208 5.14 -7.60 14.07
C SER A 208 4.05 -7.90 13.02
N GLY A 209 2.78 -8.02 13.42
CA GLY A 209 1.65 -8.32 12.53
C GLY A 209 0.35 -7.75 13.05
N THR A 210 -0.66 -7.73 12.20
CA THR A 210 -2.01 -7.25 12.48
C THR A 210 -2.99 -8.42 12.67
N MET A 211 -4.13 -8.21 13.33
CA MET A 211 -5.18 -9.24 13.45
C MET A 211 -5.74 -9.64 12.10
N VAL A 212 -5.81 -8.71 11.15
CA VAL A 212 -6.32 -8.97 9.82
C VAL A 212 -5.46 -9.98 9.05
N ASP A 213 -4.18 -10.09 9.37
CA ASP A 213 -3.28 -11.08 8.77
C ASP A 213 -3.64 -12.52 9.18
N GLU A 214 -4.28 -12.68 10.33
CA GLU A 214 -4.77 -13.96 10.84
C GLU A 214 -6.23 -14.24 10.44
N MET A 215 -6.99 -13.19 10.09
CA MET A 215 -8.41 -13.27 9.75
C MET A 215 -8.60 -13.41 8.24
N SER A 216 -9.11 -14.54 7.81
CA SER A 216 -9.42 -14.83 6.40
C SER A 216 -10.71 -14.11 5.93
N PHE A 217 -10.73 -12.77 5.87
CA PHE A 217 -11.87 -12.03 5.31
C PHE A 217 -11.98 -12.15 3.79
N ALA A 218 -10.88 -12.39 3.11
CA ALA A 218 -10.80 -12.45 1.66
C ALA A 218 -10.41 -13.84 1.10
N ARG A 219 -10.15 -14.84 1.96
CA ARG A 219 -9.86 -16.19 1.47
C ARG A 219 -11.14 -16.87 1.00
N GLY A 220 -11.46 -16.74 -0.28
CA GLY A 220 -12.51 -17.48 -0.95
C GLY A 220 -13.81 -16.75 -1.26
N ALA A 221 -13.95 -15.48 -0.92
CA ALA A 221 -14.92 -14.60 -1.54
C ALA A 221 -14.22 -13.79 -2.64
N HIS A 222 -13.94 -14.41 -3.79
CA HIS A 222 -14.25 -13.67 -5.00
C HIS A 222 -15.74 -13.40 -4.86
N PRO A 223 -16.22 -12.18 -4.58
CA PRO A 223 -17.60 -11.91 -4.81
C PRO A 223 -17.77 -12.27 -6.28
N LYS A 224 -18.51 -13.34 -6.57
CA LYS A 224 -19.20 -13.40 -7.82
C LYS A 224 -20.14 -12.22 -7.75
N VAL A 225 -19.60 -11.06 -8.08
CA VAL A 225 -20.37 -9.97 -8.59
C VAL A 225 -20.84 -10.52 -9.93
N GLU A 226 -21.89 -11.34 -9.92
CA GLU A 226 -22.76 -11.40 -11.07
C GLU A 226 -23.27 -9.98 -11.17
N ILE A 227 -22.52 -9.18 -11.93
CA ILE A 227 -22.98 -7.90 -12.42
C ILE A 227 -24.04 -8.29 -13.44
N GLU A 228 -25.24 -8.68 -12.96
CA GLU A 228 -26.41 -8.42 -13.75
C GLU A 228 -26.24 -6.96 -14.12
N GLN A 229 -26.31 -6.65 -15.42
CA GLN A 229 -26.30 -5.28 -15.92
C GLN A 229 -27.52 -4.58 -15.28
N VAL A 230 -27.35 -4.15 -14.05
CA VAL A 230 -28.31 -3.29 -13.38
C VAL A 230 -28.08 -1.92 -13.99
N ASN A 231 -28.78 -1.70 -15.11
CA ASN A 231 -28.90 -0.37 -15.71
C ASN A 231 -29.68 0.61 -14.81
N ASP A 232 -30.01 0.21 -13.60
CA ASP A 232 -30.63 1.04 -12.60
C ASP A 232 -29.56 1.42 -11.55
N TRP A 233 -29.03 2.60 -11.72
CA TRP A 233 -28.21 3.33 -10.78
C TRP A 233 -28.95 3.46 -9.43
N GLU A 234 -28.71 2.53 -8.51
CA GLU A 234 -29.32 2.54 -7.16
C GLU A 234 -28.50 3.34 -6.13
N GLY A 235 -27.39 3.96 -6.54
CA GLY A 235 -26.58 4.85 -5.70
C GLY A 235 -27.19 6.25 -5.54
N SER A 236 -26.34 7.28 -5.50
CA SER A 236 -26.83 8.66 -5.52
C SER A 236 -27.64 8.94 -6.79
N GLN A 237 -28.76 9.63 -6.68
CA GLN A 237 -29.58 10.04 -7.83
C GLN A 237 -28.89 11.11 -8.70
N TYR A 238 -27.77 11.64 -8.24
CA TYR A 238 -27.04 12.76 -8.83
C TYR A 238 -25.77 12.28 -9.52
N ARG A 239 -25.38 12.98 -10.59
CA ARG A 239 -24.26 12.59 -11.45
C ARG A 239 -22.88 13.00 -10.95
N TYR A 240 -22.81 14.15 -10.27
CA TYR A 240 -21.53 14.75 -9.96
C TYR A 240 -21.26 14.73 -8.45
N CYS A 241 -20.13 14.16 -8.07
CA CYS A 241 -19.50 14.40 -6.78
C CYS A 241 -18.80 15.75 -6.83
N ASN A 242 -19.14 16.65 -5.95
CA ASN A 242 -18.54 17.97 -5.81
C ASN A 242 -17.80 18.02 -4.48
N GLU A 243 -16.52 18.35 -4.52
CA GLU A 243 -15.66 18.39 -3.36
C GLU A 243 -14.72 19.60 -3.44
N PHE A 244 -14.62 20.39 -2.38
CA PHE A 244 -13.74 21.55 -2.34
C PHE A 244 -13.51 22.06 -0.91
N LEU A 245 -12.47 22.89 -0.76
CA LEU A 245 -12.21 23.65 0.46
C LEU A 245 -12.79 25.04 0.35
N VAL A 246 -13.25 25.56 1.50
CA VAL A 246 -13.77 26.92 1.63
C VAL A 246 -13.00 27.64 2.74
N ASP A 247 -12.42 28.79 2.40
CA ASP A 247 -11.87 29.75 3.35
C ASP A 247 -12.90 30.86 3.58
N SER A 248 -13.49 30.94 4.77
CA SER A 248 -14.52 31.91 5.13
C SER A 248 -14.50 32.23 6.61
N ASP A 249 -14.54 33.51 6.93
CA ASP A 249 -14.69 34.00 8.30
C ASP A 249 -16.16 34.10 8.75
N THR A 250 -17.10 33.92 7.81
CA THR A 250 -18.53 34.23 8.02
C THR A 250 -19.48 33.11 7.60
N LEU A 251 -18.96 31.99 7.06
CA LEU A 251 -19.81 30.87 6.63
C LEU A 251 -20.55 30.26 7.82
N ASP A 252 -21.87 30.28 7.73
CA ASP A 252 -22.74 29.55 8.65
C ASP A 252 -22.86 28.09 8.15
N LYS A 253 -22.32 27.16 8.92
CA LYS A 253 -22.26 25.74 8.59
C LYS A 253 -23.66 25.12 8.47
N ASP A 254 -24.59 25.49 9.35
CA ASP A 254 -25.94 24.92 9.36
C ASP A 254 -26.73 25.42 8.16
N ALA A 255 -26.63 26.73 7.83
CA ALA A 255 -27.22 27.30 6.62
C ALA A 255 -26.59 26.68 5.35
N ALA A 256 -25.30 26.41 5.33
CA ALA A 256 -24.65 25.74 4.21
C ALA A 256 -25.16 24.31 4.02
N LEU A 257 -25.31 23.54 5.10
CA LEU A 257 -25.86 22.18 5.06
C LEU A 257 -27.36 22.20 4.62
N GLU A 258 -28.15 23.19 5.06
CA GLU A 258 -29.52 23.34 4.61
C GLU A 258 -29.57 23.62 3.10
N PHE A 259 -28.71 24.52 2.59
CA PHE A 259 -28.61 24.78 1.16
C PHE A 259 -28.20 23.50 0.40
N LEU A 260 -27.15 22.84 0.81
CA LEU A 260 -26.65 21.61 0.15
C LEU A 260 -27.74 20.54 0.08
N SER A 261 -28.56 20.38 1.11
CA SER A 261 -29.64 19.40 1.13
C SER A 261 -30.75 19.69 0.10
N THR A 262 -30.82 20.90 -0.41
CA THR A 262 -31.75 21.27 -1.51
C THR A 262 -31.13 21.02 -2.88
N MET A 263 -29.80 20.87 -2.93
CA MET A 263 -29.03 20.71 -4.16
C MET A 263 -28.72 19.26 -4.51
N GLY A 264 -28.75 18.36 -3.50
CA GLY A 264 -28.36 16.99 -3.73
C GLY A 264 -28.46 16.07 -2.52
N ASP A 265 -27.64 15.03 -2.50
CA ASP A 265 -27.49 14.09 -1.40
C ASP A 265 -26.01 13.93 -0.96
N CYS A 266 -25.77 13.10 0.05
CA CYS A 266 -24.44 12.89 0.64
C CYS A 266 -23.77 14.20 1.07
N GLU A 267 -24.57 15.18 1.45
CA GLU A 267 -24.11 16.51 1.82
C GLU A 267 -23.29 16.51 3.12
N LEU A 268 -22.07 17.03 3.05
CA LEU A 268 -21.16 17.25 4.16
C LEU A 268 -20.58 18.67 4.08
N CYS A 269 -20.57 19.35 5.22
CA CYS A 269 -19.83 20.59 5.42
C CYS A 269 -19.15 20.46 6.78
N VAL A 270 -17.84 20.22 6.79
CA VAL A 270 -17.06 19.95 8.01
C VAL A 270 -15.94 20.95 8.16
N GLY A 271 -15.45 21.11 9.38
CA GLY A 271 -14.43 22.11 9.70
C GLY A 271 -14.99 23.23 10.56
N GLU A 272 -14.19 24.25 10.78
CA GLU A 272 -14.49 25.46 11.57
C GLU A 272 -13.88 26.68 10.92
N VAL A 273 -14.38 27.85 11.26
CA VAL A 273 -13.83 29.14 10.81
C VAL A 273 -12.32 29.18 11.05
N PRO A 274 -11.54 29.55 10.05
CA PRO A 274 -11.95 30.00 8.71
C PRO A 274 -11.99 28.88 7.65
N LYS A 275 -11.73 27.60 7.97
CA LYS A 275 -11.54 26.54 6.98
C LYS A 275 -12.61 25.46 7.06
N PHE A 276 -13.25 25.22 5.91
CA PHE A 276 -14.27 24.19 5.76
C PHE A 276 -13.95 23.27 4.59
N LYS A 277 -14.34 22.00 4.71
CA LYS A 277 -14.39 21.05 3.60
C LYS A 277 -15.84 20.77 3.28
N VAL A 278 -16.17 20.85 2.00
CA VAL A 278 -17.51 20.60 1.46
C VAL A 278 -17.48 19.37 0.57
N HIS A 279 -18.51 18.54 0.69
CA HIS A 279 -18.76 17.40 -0.19
C HIS A 279 -20.27 17.29 -0.43
N VAL A 280 -20.71 17.10 -1.68
CA VAL A 280 -22.10 16.89 -2.05
C VAL A 280 -22.22 16.23 -3.41
N HIS A 281 -23.18 15.32 -3.56
CA HIS A 281 -23.57 14.80 -4.87
C HIS A 281 -24.72 15.67 -5.43
N SER A 282 -24.51 16.27 -6.60
CA SER A 282 -25.48 17.20 -7.20
C SER A 282 -25.36 17.20 -8.72
N ASP A 283 -26.50 17.44 -9.40
CA ASP A 283 -26.51 17.69 -10.85
C ASP A 283 -26.19 19.15 -11.22
N HIS A 284 -26.02 20.01 -10.22
CA HIS A 284 -25.83 21.45 -10.37
C HIS A 284 -24.54 21.96 -9.69
N PRO A 285 -23.35 21.48 -10.12
CA PRO A 285 -22.08 21.94 -9.54
C PRO A 285 -21.89 23.46 -9.65
N ASP A 286 -22.43 24.09 -10.70
CA ASP A 286 -22.41 25.54 -10.90
C ASP A 286 -23.11 26.30 -9.77
N GLN A 287 -24.27 25.82 -9.31
CA GLN A 287 -25.05 26.45 -8.24
C GLN A 287 -24.39 26.20 -6.88
N VAL A 288 -23.86 25.01 -6.67
CA VAL A 288 -23.12 24.66 -5.45
C VAL A 288 -21.90 25.57 -5.31
N LEU A 289 -21.04 25.64 -6.32
CA LEU A 289 -19.85 26.49 -6.29
C LEU A 289 -20.21 27.97 -6.13
N LYS A 290 -21.23 28.43 -6.83
CA LYS A 290 -21.69 29.83 -6.72
C LYS A 290 -22.05 30.21 -5.30
N TYR A 291 -22.81 29.35 -4.59
CA TYR A 291 -23.18 29.61 -3.20
C TYR A 291 -21.97 29.84 -2.33
N PHE A 292 -20.97 28.96 -2.41
CA PHE A 292 -19.78 29.06 -1.57
C PHE A 292 -18.85 30.21 -1.98
N LEU A 293 -18.79 30.56 -3.27
CA LEU A 293 -18.09 31.74 -3.76
C LEU A 293 -18.70 33.05 -3.22
N ASP A 294 -20.02 33.09 -3.00
CA ASP A 294 -20.67 34.24 -2.40
C ASP A 294 -20.39 34.37 -0.88
N HIS A 295 -19.85 33.31 -0.23
CA HIS A 295 -19.59 33.26 1.21
C HIS A 295 -18.09 33.21 1.58
N GLY A 296 -17.19 32.93 0.63
CA GLY A 296 -15.76 32.82 0.88
C GLY A 296 -14.92 32.55 -0.36
N GLN A 297 -13.69 32.12 -0.15
CA GLN A 297 -12.80 31.69 -1.22
C GLN A 297 -12.82 30.17 -1.30
N ILE A 298 -12.88 29.61 -2.51
CA ILE A 298 -12.82 28.17 -2.72
C ILE A 298 -11.46 27.75 -3.30
N SER A 299 -11.01 26.56 -2.91
CA SER A 299 -9.78 25.93 -3.40
C SER A 299 -9.91 24.42 -3.42
N GLU A 300 -8.94 23.71 -4.01
CA GLU A 300 -8.95 22.25 -4.09
C GLU A 300 -10.28 21.71 -4.63
N VAL A 301 -10.73 22.26 -5.77
CA VAL A 301 -12.03 21.91 -6.37
C VAL A 301 -11.88 20.65 -7.20
N PHE A 302 -12.63 19.62 -6.82
CA PHE A 302 -12.74 18.36 -7.57
C PHE A 302 -14.22 18.13 -7.90
N ILE A 303 -14.50 17.88 -9.17
CA ILE A 303 -15.82 17.54 -9.67
C ILE A 303 -15.68 16.28 -10.53
N HIS A 304 -16.26 15.19 -10.06
CA HIS A 304 -16.22 13.90 -10.74
C HIS A 304 -17.61 13.52 -11.24
N ASN A 305 -17.66 12.94 -12.44
CA ASN A 305 -18.88 12.30 -12.92
C ASN A 305 -18.89 10.84 -12.46
N MET A 306 -19.63 10.55 -11.41
CA MET A 306 -19.71 9.23 -10.78
C MET A 306 -20.28 8.16 -11.70
N GLN A 307 -21.17 8.53 -12.65
CA GLN A 307 -21.69 7.57 -13.64
C GLN A 307 -20.61 7.08 -14.59
N ILE A 308 -19.71 7.98 -15.02
CA ILE A 308 -18.57 7.60 -15.87
C ILE A 308 -17.62 6.70 -15.07
N GLN A 309 -17.26 7.08 -13.84
CA GLN A 309 -16.39 6.28 -12.99
C GLN A 309 -16.94 4.87 -12.72
N SER A 310 -18.23 4.79 -12.41
CA SER A 310 -18.91 3.51 -12.20
C SER A 310 -18.95 2.64 -13.48
N ALA A 311 -19.19 3.26 -14.65
CA ALA A 311 -19.18 2.55 -15.93
C ALA A 311 -17.75 2.04 -16.28
N GLU A 312 -16.74 2.88 -16.14
CA GLU A 312 -15.33 2.51 -16.38
C GLU A 312 -14.89 1.37 -15.44
N ARG A 313 -15.30 1.42 -14.16
CA ARG A 313 -15.06 0.34 -13.22
C ARG A 313 -15.74 -0.96 -13.64
N THR A 314 -17.01 -0.89 -14.04
CA THR A 314 -17.78 -2.05 -14.50
C THR A 314 -17.13 -2.69 -15.73
N GLU A 315 -16.69 -1.87 -16.69
CA GLU A 315 -15.96 -2.34 -17.87
C GLU A 315 -14.62 -3.00 -17.49
N LYS A 316 -13.88 -2.41 -16.54
CA LYS A 316 -12.63 -2.97 -16.05
C LYS A 316 -12.85 -4.32 -15.36
N LEU A 317 -13.80 -4.43 -14.45
CA LEU A 317 -14.14 -5.68 -13.77
C LEU A 317 -14.61 -6.76 -14.76
N ALA A 318 -15.46 -6.39 -15.73
CA ALA A 318 -15.91 -7.31 -16.78
C ALA A 318 -14.75 -7.77 -17.69
N ALA A 319 -13.77 -6.91 -17.94
CA ALA A 319 -12.57 -7.27 -18.69
C ALA A 319 -11.66 -8.21 -17.88
N GLU A 320 -11.54 -7.99 -16.57
CA GLU A 320 -10.81 -8.88 -15.66
C GLU A 320 -11.48 -10.27 -15.55
N GLU A 321 -12.82 -10.32 -15.51
CA GLU A 321 -13.58 -11.59 -15.51
C GLU A 321 -13.55 -12.33 -16.87
N GLN A 322 -13.49 -11.58 -17.98
CA GLN A 322 -13.42 -12.14 -19.34
C GLN A 322 -11.98 -12.41 -19.80
N ALA A 323 -10.97 -12.00 -19.05
CA ALA A 323 -9.59 -12.34 -19.36
C ALA A 323 -9.45 -13.87 -19.29
N GLU A 324 -9.22 -14.48 -20.47
CA GLU A 324 -8.91 -15.92 -20.56
C GLU A 324 -7.79 -16.23 -19.58
N ARG A 325 -7.99 -17.26 -18.79
CA ARG A 325 -6.99 -17.71 -17.83
C ARG A 325 -5.73 -18.11 -18.61
N LYS A 326 -4.59 -17.49 -18.26
CA LYS A 326 -3.32 -17.81 -18.93
C LYS A 326 -2.91 -19.25 -18.61
N PRO A 327 -2.29 -19.99 -19.56
CA PRO A 327 -1.73 -21.30 -19.23
C PRO A 327 -0.67 -21.20 -18.11
N LEU A 328 0.17 -20.16 -18.15
CA LEU A 328 1.26 -19.93 -17.23
C LEU A 328 1.35 -18.45 -16.84
N GLY A 329 1.52 -18.17 -15.56
CA GLY A 329 1.73 -16.83 -15.02
C GLY A 329 2.98 -16.74 -14.17
N PHE A 330 3.45 -15.52 -13.89
CA PHE A 330 4.72 -15.27 -13.24
C PHE A 330 4.60 -14.28 -12.10
N VAL A 331 5.24 -14.63 -10.98
CA VAL A 331 5.49 -13.74 -9.84
C VAL A 331 6.98 -13.54 -9.71
N ALA A 332 7.44 -12.30 -9.62
CA ALA A 332 8.86 -12.02 -9.40
C ALA A 332 9.09 -11.05 -8.23
N VAL A 333 10.20 -11.21 -7.55
CA VAL A 333 10.63 -10.27 -6.51
C VAL A 333 11.57 -9.23 -7.12
N ALA A 334 11.34 -7.95 -6.80
CA ALA A 334 12.20 -6.85 -7.23
C ALA A 334 12.35 -5.80 -6.12
N ALA A 335 13.56 -5.22 -6.01
CA ALA A 335 13.89 -4.20 -5.05
C ALA A 335 13.78 -2.77 -5.60
N GLY A 336 13.86 -2.60 -6.92
CA GLY A 336 13.85 -1.32 -7.61
C GLY A 336 12.65 -1.16 -8.55
N SER A 337 12.20 0.09 -8.76
CA SER A 337 11.10 0.39 -9.68
C SER A 337 11.45 0.07 -11.13
N GLY A 338 12.69 0.35 -11.56
CA GLY A 338 13.15 0.02 -12.90
C GLY A 338 13.22 -1.49 -13.13
N GLN A 339 13.74 -2.26 -12.16
CA GLN A 339 13.71 -3.72 -12.23
C GLN A 339 12.28 -4.25 -12.38
N ALA A 340 11.34 -3.68 -11.63
CA ALA A 340 9.93 -4.07 -11.69
C ALA A 340 9.29 -3.77 -13.06
N GLU A 341 9.63 -2.63 -13.68
CA GLU A 341 9.16 -2.26 -15.02
C GLU A 341 9.71 -3.22 -16.10
N ILE A 342 11.00 -3.54 -16.02
CA ILE A 342 11.61 -4.49 -16.97
C ILE A 342 10.97 -5.88 -16.84
N LEU A 343 10.84 -6.41 -15.62
CA LEU A 343 10.20 -7.71 -15.39
C LEU A 343 8.75 -7.75 -15.89
N LYS A 344 7.98 -6.68 -15.68
CA LYS A 344 6.63 -6.57 -16.24
C LYS A 344 6.62 -6.56 -17.77
N SER A 345 7.57 -5.87 -18.40
CA SER A 345 7.70 -5.86 -19.86
C SER A 345 8.04 -7.23 -20.44
N LEU A 346 8.70 -8.08 -19.66
CA LEU A 346 9.02 -9.48 -19.98
C LEU A 346 7.86 -10.45 -19.68
N GLY A 347 6.73 -9.96 -19.19
CA GLY A 347 5.52 -10.76 -18.99
C GLY A 347 5.25 -11.21 -17.56
N VAL A 348 5.97 -10.69 -16.57
CA VAL A 348 5.66 -10.95 -15.17
C VAL A 348 4.35 -10.29 -14.78
N ASP A 349 3.42 -11.08 -14.23
CA ASP A 349 2.07 -10.64 -13.86
C ASP A 349 2.07 -9.83 -12.56
N VAL A 350 2.80 -10.30 -11.54
CA VAL A 350 2.83 -9.68 -10.22
C VAL A 350 4.27 -9.48 -9.75
N ILE A 351 4.57 -8.27 -9.32
CA ILE A 351 5.85 -7.94 -8.66
C ILE A 351 5.63 -7.86 -7.16
N VAL A 352 6.40 -8.62 -6.42
CA VAL A 352 6.49 -8.52 -4.96
C VAL A 352 7.69 -7.63 -4.61
N SER A 353 7.42 -6.53 -3.91
CA SER A 353 8.50 -5.65 -3.47
C SER A 353 9.33 -6.34 -2.39
N GLY A 354 10.63 -6.42 -2.60
CA GLY A 354 11.56 -7.06 -1.67
C GLY A 354 12.97 -7.11 -2.20
N GLY A 355 13.92 -7.44 -1.34
CA GLY A 355 15.34 -7.51 -1.67
C GLY A 355 16.19 -7.71 -0.42
N GLN A 356 17.47 -7.33 -0.47
CA GLN A 356 18.47 -7.61 0.57
C GLN A 356 18.11 -7.11 1.99
N THR A 357 17.33 -6.04 2.11
CA THR A 357 16.96 -5.46 3.42
C THR A 357 15.56 -5.80 3.89
N MET A 358 14.70 -6.28 3.00
CA MET A 358 13.30 -6.57 3.30
C MET A 358 12.84 -7.77 2.47
N ASN A 359 13.08 -8.97 2.99
CA ASN A 359 12.63 -10.20 2.34
C ASN A 359 11.12 -10.32 2.47
N PRO A 360 10.39 -10.58 1.37
CA PRO A 360 8.97 -10.88 1.42
C PRO A 360 8.74 -12.17 2.23
N SER A 361 7.64 -12.20 2.95
CA SER A 361 7.24 -13.39 3.69
C SER A 361 6.69 -14.48 2.74
N THR A 362 6.63 -15.73 3.22
CA THR A 362 5.93 -16.81 2.51
C THR A 362 4.49 -16.42 2.16
N LYS A 363 3.83 -15.64 3.03
CA LYS A 363 2.47 -15.16 2.80
C LYS A 363 2.40 -14.17 1.64
N ASP A 364 3.33 -13.20 1.58
CA ASP A 364 3.33 -12.20 0.50
C ASP A 364 3.48 -12.89 -0.88
N LEU A 365 4.33 -13.89 -0.96
CA LEU A 365 4.54 -14.69 -2.18
C LEU A 365 3.35 -15.59 -2.51
N LEU A 366 2.71 -16.17 -1.49
CA LEU A 366 1.50 -16.98 -1.65
C LEU A 366 0.32 -16.13 -2.13
N ASP A 367 0.11 -14.96 -1.52
CA ASP A 367 -0.95 -14.03 -1.90
C ASP A 367 -0.72 -13.50 -3.33
N ALA A 368 0.53 -13.20 -3.69
CA ALA A 368 0.90 -12.82 -5.04
C ALA A 368 0.61 -13.92 -6.06
N ALA A 369 1.01 -15.16 -5.78
CA ALA A 369 0.73 -16.30 -6.66
C ALA A 369 -0.78 -16.56 -6.81
N GLY A 370 -1.54 -16.41 -5.72
CA GLY A 370 -3.00 -16.56 -5.72
C GLY A 370 -3.74 -15.47 -6.50
N SER A 371 -3.12 -14.30 -6.71
CA SER A 371 -3.71 -13.18 -7.45
C SER A 371 -3.52 -13.28 -8.97
N VAL A 372 -2.65 -14.17 -9.44
CA VAL A 372 -2.39 -14.36 -10.88
C VAL A 372 -3.52 -15.19 -11.52
N ASN A 373 -4.14 -14.65 -12.57
CA ASN A 373 -5.18 -15.39 -13.33
C ASN A 373 -4.54 -16.38 -14.32
N ALA A 374 -3.97 -17.46 -13.81
CA ALA A 374 -3.30 -18.49 -14.60
C ALA A 374 -3.61 -19.92 -14.11
N ASP A 375 -3.45 -20.92 -14.99
CA ASP A 375 -3.63 -22.33 -14.65
C ASP A 375 -2.45 -22.87 -13.82
N ALA A 376 -1.26 -22.29 -14.02
CA ALA A 376 -0.06 -22.54 -13.23
C ALA A 376 0.72 -21.24 -13.02
N VAL A 377 1.51 -21.17 -11.95
CA VAL A 377 2.31 -19.98 -11.59
C VAL A 377 3.75 -20.37 -11.33
N ILE A 378 4.69 -19.57 -11.82
CA ILE A 378 6.10 -19.68 -11.50
C ILE A 378 6.53 -18.47 -10.67
N ILE A 379 7.22 -18.71 -9.56
CA ILE A 379 7.81 -17.68 -8.70
C ILE A 379 9.31 -17.54 -9.01
N LEU A 380 9.75 -16.31 -9.27
CA LEU A 380 11.14 -15.90 -9.49
C LEU A 380 11.61 -15.09 -8.27
N PRO A 381 12.32 -15.71 -7.29
CA PRO A 381 12.68 -15.05 -6.03
C PRO A 381 13.72 -13.95 -6.19
N ASN A 382 14.62 -14.05 -7.17
CA ASN A 382 15.70 -13.10 -7.49
C ASN A 382 16.66 -12.77 -6.32
N ASN A 383 16.64 -13.61 -5.29
CA ASN A 383 17.51 -13.52 -4.14
C ASN A 383 17.58 -14.87 -3.42
N SER A 384 18.78 -15.32 -3.10
CA SER A 384 19.00 -16.61 -2.43
C SER A 384 18.29 -16.73 -1.07
N ASN A 385 18.13 -15.62 -0.35
CA ASN A 385 17.46 -15.59 0.95
C ASN A 385 15.93 -15.79 0.85
N ILE A 386 15.36 -15.57 -0.34
CA ILE A 386 13.91 -15.64 -0.58
C ILE A 386 13.47 -17.02 -1.09
N ILE A 387 14.40 -17.80 -1.67
CA ILE A 387 14.09 -19.11 -2.29
C ILE A 387 13.34 -20.04 -1.34
N MET A 388 13.71 -20.09 -0.07
CA MET A 388 13.05 -20.95 0.91
C MET A 388 11.59 -20.51 1.17
N ALA A 389 11.36 -19.21 1.27
CA ALA A 389 10.01 -18.66 1.44
C ALA A 389 9.15 -18.88 0.18
N ALA A 390 9.74 -18.76 -1.01
CA ALA A 390 9.09 -19.03 -2.29
C ALA A 390 8.69 -20.51 -2.42
N ASN A 391 9.56 -21.44 -2.08
CA ASN A 391 9.23 -22.87 -2.08
C ASN A 391 8.08 -23.18 -1.10
N SER A 392 8.11 -22.59 0.11
CA SER A 392 7.02 -22.76 1.06
C SER A 392 5.69 -22.17 0.55
N ALA A 393 5.74 -21.05 -0.17
CA ALA A 393 4.57 -20.48 -0.80
C ALA A 393 4.01 -21.36 -1.93
N ALA A 394 4.88 -21.92 -2.76
CA ALA A 394 4.50 -22.83 -3.83
C ALA A 394 3.85 -24.11 -3.29
N GLU A 395 4.36 -24.68 -2.19
CA GLU A 395 3.78 -25.86 -1.53
C GLU A 395 2.39 -25.59 -0.93
N LEU A 396 2.11 -24.36 -0.50
CA LEU A 396 0.85 -23.95 0.13
C LEU A 396 -0.16 -23.42 -0.89
N SER A 397 0.25 -23.18 -2.13
CA SER A 397 -0.62 -22.61 -3.17
C SER A 397 -1.72 -23.57 -3.59
N GLU A 398 -2.95 -23.03 -3.75
CA GLU A 398 -4.08 -23.77 -4.31
C GLU A 398 -3.98 -23.92 -5.84
N THR A 399 -3.32 -22.97 -6.52
CA THR A 399 -2.99 -23.07 -7.95
C THR A 399 -1.66 -23.83 -8.09
N PRO A 400 -1.51 -24.72 -9.09
CA PRO A 400 -0.24 -25.35 -9.39
C PRO A 400 0.88 -24.30 -9.45
N CYS A 401 1.85 -24.40 -8.55
CA CYS A 401 2.87 -23.36 -8.37
C CYS A 401 4.25 -24.01 -8.22
N ALA A 402 5.24 -23.41 -8.86
CA ALA A 402 6.62 -23.85 -8.79
C ALA A 402 7.57 -22.67 -8.65
N VAL A 403 8.84 -22.94 -8.32
CA VAL A 403 9.87 -21.92 -8.14
C VAL A 403 11.03 -22.20 -9.11
N VAL A 404 11.40 -21.20 -9.88
CA VAL A 404 12.68 -21.17 -10.58
C VAL A 404 13.67 -20.43 -9.66
N PRO A 405 14.72 -21.06 -9.16
CA PRO A 405 15.53 -20.56 -8.04
C PRO A 405 16.52 -19.47 -8.46
N THR A 406 16.02 -18.41 -9.08
CA THR A 406 16.81 -17.23 -9.47
C THR A 406 17.38 -16.53 -8.23
N LYS A 407 18.63 -16.11 -8.31
CA LYS A 407 19.36 -15.44 -7.22
C LYS A 407 19.55 -13.95 -7.47
N SER A 408 19.26 -13.50 -8.69
CA SER A 408 19.37 -12.11 -9.12
C SER A 408 18.30 -11.79 -10.17
N VAL A 409 18.03 -10.51 -10.37
CA VAL A 409 17.08 -10.06 -11.40
C VAL A 409 17.54 -10.38 -12.83
N PRO A 410 18.84 -10.23 -13.21
CA PRO A 410 19.31 -10.68 -14.51
C PRO A 410 19.07 -12.17 -14.78
N GLN A 411 19.24 -13.04 -13.78
CA GLN A 411 18.90 -14.46 -13.92
C GLN A 411 17.41 -14.69 -14.26
N ALA A 412 16.51 -13.83 -13.70
CA ALA A 412 15.10 -13.91 -14.07
C ALA A 412 14.84 -13.47 -15.50
N PHE A 413 15.62 -12.54 -16.05
CA PHE A 413 15.46 -12.15 -17.45
C PHE A 413 15.72 -13.33 -18.38
N SER A 414 16.85 -14.00 -18.24
CA SER A 414 17.22 -15.17 -19.05
C SER A 414 16.23 -16.33 -18.84
N ALA A 415 15.78 -16.55 -17.58
CA ALA A 415 14.72 -17.52 -17.30
C ALA A 415 13.43 -17.19 -18.07
N LEU A 416 13.00 -15.93 -18.10
CA LEU A 416 11.77 -15.52 -18.79
C LEU A 416 11.88 -15.64 -20.33
N PHE A 417 13.07 -15.50 -20.91
CA PHE A 417 13.29 -15.73 -22.34
C PHE A 417 13.21 -17.22 -22.72
N ALA A 418 13.43 -18.14 -21.78
CA ALA A 418 13.35 -19.58 -22.00
C ALA A 418 11.94 -20.15 -21.87
N VAL A 419 10.92 -19.32 -21.62
CA VAL A 419 9.52 -19.76 -21.44
C VAL A 419 8.94 -20.32 -22.71
N ASP A 420 8.35 -21.52 -22.64
CA ASP A 420 7.45 -22.09 -23.64
C ASP A 420 6.04 -22.22 -23.07
N VAL A 421 5.12 -21.35 -23.50
CA VAL A 421 3.74 -21.31 -23.01
C VAL A 421 2.91 -22.58 -23.33
N ASP A 422 3.37 -23.37 -24.29
CA ASP A 422 2.73 -24.63 -24.70
C ASP A 422 3.30 -25.85 -23.95
N ALA A 423 4.40 -25.67 -23.20
CA ALA A 423 5.02 -26.74 -22.43
C ALA A 423 4.37 -26.91 -21.03
N SER A 424 4.67 -28.02 -20.37
CA SER A 424 4.20 -28.26 -19.00
C SER A 424 4.92 -27.34 -17.98
N LEU A 425 4.32 -27.18 -16.79
CA LEU A 425 4.94 -26.42 -15.70
C LEU A 425 6.32 -26.98 -15.38
N GLU A 426 6.46 -28.32 -15.29
CA GLU A 426 7.73 -28.97 -14.96
C GLU A 426 8.80 -28.72 -16.01
N THR A 427 8.45 -28.77 -17.30
CA THR A 427 9.36 -28.49 -18.42
C THR A 427 9.83 -27.04 -18.38
N ASN A 428 8.90 -26.09 -18.17
CA ASN A 428 9.26 -24.69 -18.05
C ASN A 428 10.21 -24.44 -16.85
N VAL A 429 9.94 -25.07 -15.70
CA VAL A 429 10.81 -24.94 -14.52
C VAL A 429 12.23 -25.46 -14.81
N GLU A 430 12.35 -26.56 -15.53
CA GLU A 430 13.65 -27.14 -15.91
C GLU A 430 14.41 -26.22 -16.88
N GLU A 431 13.79 -25.82 -17.99
CA GLU A 431 14.41 -24.97 -19.01
C GLU A 431 14.74 -23.57 -18.47
N MET A 432 13.82 -22.97 -17.73
CA MET A 432 14.05 -21.65 -17.08
C MET A 432 15.14 -21.71 -16.01
N THR A 433 15.24 -22.83 -15.28
CA THR A 433 16.32 -23.01 -14.28
C THR A 433 17.67 -23.16 -14.96
N ASP A 434 17.76 -23.91 -16.04
CA ASP A 434 18.99 -24.09 -16.82
C ASP A 434 19.43 -22.74 -17.42
N ALA A 435 18.51 -21.96 -17.99
CA ALA A 435 18.80 -20.63 -18.51
C ALA A 435 19.30 -19.68 -17.40
N ALA A 436 18.62 -19.65 -16.24
CA ALA A 436 19.06 -18.82 -15.11
C ALA A 436 20.45 -19.21 -14.60
N GLN A 437 20.79 -20.49 -14.59
CA GLN A 437 22.10 -20.99 -14.11
C GLN A 437 23.26 -20.71 -15.08
N ALA A 438 22.98 -20.49 -16.35
CA ALA A 438 23.97 -20.09 -17.33
C ALA A 438 24.48 -18.67 -17.13
N VAL A 439 23.66 -17.83 -16.47
CA VAL A 439 23.98 -16.41 -16.22
C VAL A 439 24.91 -16.25 -15.03
N LYS A 440 26.08 -15.68 -15.26
CA LYS A 440 26.98 -15.23 -14.19
C LYS A 440 26.56 -13.83 -13.74
N THR A 441 26.45 -13.59 -12.43
CA THR A 441 25.96 -12.29 -11.89
C THR A 441 27.02 -11.63 -11.01
N GLY A 442 27.20 -10.31 -11.19
CA GLY A 442 28.03 -9.44 -10.38
C GLY A 442 27.19 -8.36 -9.67
N GLU A 443 27.50 -8.10 -8.41
CA GLU A 443 26.89 -7.03 -7.60
C GLU A 443 28.00 -6.17 -7.01
N VAL A 444 27.88 -4.84 -7.10
CA VAL A 444 28.84 -3.91 -6.51
C VAL A 444 28.15 -3.08 -5.44
N THR A 445 28.77 -2.97 -4.27
CA THR A 445 28.26 -2.23 -3.12
C THR A 445 29.41 -1.78 -2.20
N TRP A 446 29.09 -1.22 -1.04
CA TRP A 446 30.06 -0.83 -0.02
C TRP A 446 30.03 -1.81 1.15
N ALA A 447 31.22 -2.10 1.69
CA ALA A 447 31.35 -2.90 2.90
C ALA A 447 30.70 -2.19 4.09
N THR A 448 29.75 -2.83 4.73
CA THR A 448 29.02 -2.29 5.92
C THR A 448 29.74 -2.54 7.24
N ARG A 449 30.83 -3.30 7.23
CA ARG A 449 31.69 -3.63 8.39
C ARG A 449 33.02 -4.21 7.92
N ASP A 450 34.01 -4.21 8.80
CA ASP A 450 35.25 -4.89 8.56
C ASP A 450 35.04 -6.39 8.27
N SER A 451 35.66 -6.90 7.24
CA SER A 451 35.47 -8.24 6.70
C SER A 451 36.78 -8.76 6.07
N LYS A 452 36.68 -9.84 5.30
CA LYS A 452 37.77 -10.38 4.48
C LYS A 452 37.20 -10.85 3.16
N ASP A 453 38.01 -10.72 2.09
CA ASP A 453 37.70 -11.31 0.79
C ASP A 453 37.87 -12.84 0.78
N ALA A 454 37.60 -13.48 -0.36
CA ALA A 454 37.73 -14.92 -0.54
C ALA A 454 39.18 -15.43 -0.33
N GLU A 455 40.19 -14.59 -0.52
CA GLU A 455 41.61 -14.90 -0.35
C GLU A 455 42.11 -14.62 1.08
N GLY A 456 41.26 -14.00 1.93
CA GLY A 456 41.59 -13.68 3.33
C GLY A 456 42.20 -12.29 3.53
N ASN A 457 42.25 -11.43 2.51
CA ASN A 457 42.72 -10.06 2.63
C ASN A 457 41.70 -9.22 3.43
N PRO A 458 42.13 -8.24 4.23
CA PRO A 458 41.24 -7.42 5.03
C PRO A 458 40.43 -6.44 4.15
N ILE A 459 39.16 -6.27 4.46
CA ILE A 459 38.22 -5.30 3.89
C ILE A 459 37.79 -4.38 5.03
N ALA A 460 37.93 -3.08 4.86
CA ALA A 460 37.47 -2.09 5.84
C ALA A 460 36.01 -1.67 5.56
N GLU A 461 35.32 -1.23 6.61
CA GLU A 461 34.00 -0.59 6.47
C GLU A 461 34.10 0.62 5.54
N GLY A 462 33.26 0.67 4.51
CA GLY A 462 33.21 1.72 3.48
C GLY A 462 33.99 1.41 2.20
N ASP A 463 34.77 0.35 2.15
CA ASP A 463 35.44 -0.09 0.90
C ASP A 463 34.41 -0.50 -0.14
N VAL A 464 34.68 -0.24 -1.42
CA VAL A 464 33.86 -0.75 -2.52
C VAL A 464 34.20 -2.23 -2.73
N ILE A 465 33.16 -3.05 -2.67
CA ILE A 465 33.25 -4.48 -2.85
C ILE A 465 32.46 -4.98 -4.04
N GLY A 466 33.05 -5.90 -4.78
CA GLY A 466 32.38 -6.62 -5.86
C GLY A 466 32.10 -8.05 -5.43
N ILE A 467 30.87 -8.50 -5.62
CA ILE A 467 30.38 -9.82 -5.23
C ILE A 467 30.02 -10.58 -6.50
N ALA A 468 30.56 -11.75 -6.70
CA ALA A 468 30.14 -12.68 -7.74
C ALA A 468 29.74 -14.00 -7.09
N ASP A 469 28.61 -14.55 -7.49
CA ASP A 469 28.04 -15.80 -6.97
C ASP A 469 28.03 -15.93 -5.43
N GLY A 470 27.81 -14.77 -4.76
CA GLY A 470 27.69 -14.68 -3.30
C GLY A 470 29.02 -14.61 -2.55
N SER A 471 30.18 -14.52 -3.27
CA SER A 471 31.53 -14.36 -2.70
C SER A 471 32.06 -12.96 -3.02
N ILE A 472 32.79 -12.34 -2.07
CA ILE A 472 33.49 -11.08 -2.33
C ILE A 472 34.75 -11.41 -3.13
N GLU A 473 34.72 -11.02 -4.42
CA GLU A 473 35.78 -11.34 -5.39
C GLU A 473 36.59 -10.09 -5.78
N ALA A 474 36.09 -8.89 -5.54
CA ALA A 474 36.79 -7.65 -5.82
C ALA A 474 36.70 -6.68 -4.64
N VAL A 475 37.79 -5.96 -4.40
CA VAL A 475 37.84 -4.78 -3.52
C VAL A 475 38.58 -3.71 -4.28
N ASP A 476 37.95 -2.52 -4.41
CA ASP A 476 38.49 -1.42 -5.22
C ASP A 476 38.19 -0.08 -4.54
N ASP A 477 38.87 0.98 -4.99
CA ASP A 477 38.60 2.35 -4.53
C ASP A 477 37.42 3.01 -5.26
N SER A 478 36.89 2.36 -6.32
CA SER A 478 35.82 2.87 -7.17
C SER A 478 34.86 1.77 -7.61
N ILE A 479 33.60 2.16 -7.89
CA ILE A 479 32.56 1.27 -8.42
C ILE A 479 33.01 0.69 -9.77
N ASP A 480 33.49 1.55 -10.67
CA ASP A 480 33.91 1.15 -12.01
C ASP A 480 35.09 0.15 -11.97
N GLY A 481 36.04 0.39 -11.08
CA GLY A 481 37.19 -0.54 -10.87
C GLY A 481 36.74 -1.90 -10.37
N ALA A 482 35.79 -1.92 -9.42
CA ALA A 482 35.19 -3.16 -8.92
C ALA A 482 34.42 -3.92 -10.01
N VAL A 483 33.65 -3.22 -10.86
CA VAL A 483 32.95 -3.83 -12.01
C VAL A 483 33.93 -4.46 -12.99
N LEU A 484 34.95 -3.70 -13.43
CA LEU A 484 35.95 -4.21 -14.38
C LEU A 484 36.74 -5.40 -13.82
N THR A 485 37.05 -5.37 -12.52
CA THR A 485 37.73 -6.50 -11.85
C THR A 485 36.83 -7.74 -11.82
N LEU A 486 35.51 -7.56 -11.53
CA LEU A 486 34.57 -8.68 -11.55
C LEU A 486 34.35 -9.22 -12.97
N LEU A 487 34.22 -8.37 -13.98
CA LEU A 487 34.09 -8.80 -15.38
C LEU A 487 35.27 -9.70 -15.79
N GLY A 488 36.49 -9.33 -15.42
CA GLY A 488 37.65 -10.17 -15.68
C GLY A 488 37.61 -11.54 -14.97
N LYS A 489 37.12 -11.57 -13.71
CA LYS A 489 36.97 -12.82 -12.95
C LYS A 489 35.79 -13.68 -13.42
N MET A 490 34.79 -13.07 -14.00
CA MET A 490 33.61 -13.72 -14.59
C MET A 490 33.86 -14.17 -16.03
N GLU A 491 35.12 -14.00 -16.54
CA GLU A 491 35.53 -14.41 -17.89
C GLU A 491 34.67 -13.70 -18.98
N ALA A 492 34.43 -12.38 -18.81
CA ALA A 492 33.61 -11.58 -19.73
C ALA A 492 34.19 -11.52 -21.16
N GLU A 493 35.48 -11.87 -21.36
CA GLU A 493 36.10 -12.00 -22.68
C GLU A 493 35.54 -13.18 -23.51
N ASP A 494 34.92 -14.17 -22.84
CA ASP A 494 34.26 -15.33 -23.46
C ASP A 494 32.73 -15.20 -23.53
N ALA A 495 32.16 -14.06 -23.10
CA ALA A 495 30.72 -13.79 -23.08
C ALA A 495 30.31 -12.95 -24.28
N ASP A 496 29.06 -13.12 -24.73
CA ASP A 496 28.47 -12.38 -25.84
C ASP A 496 27.80 -11.08 -25.35
N THR A 497 27.19 -11.10 -24.15
CA THR A 497 26.39 -9.98 -23.64
C THR A 497 26.69 -9.63 -22.17
N CYS A 498 26.56 -8.33 -21.85
CA CYS A 498 26.61 -7.80 -20.51
C CYS A 498 25.40 -6.92 -20.24
N THR A 499 24.52 -7.33 -19.32
CA THR A 499 23.39 -6.51 -18.89
C THR A 499 23.72 -5.79 -17.58
N ILE A 500 23.56 -4.47 -17.54
CA ILE A 500 23.86 -3.62 -16.39
C ILE A 500 22.57 -2.97 -15.88
N LEU A 501 22.32 -3.07 -14.56
CA LEU A 501 21.24 -2.43 -13.86
C LEU A 501 21.79 -1.40 -12.87
N ALA A 502 21.62 -0.11 -13.16
CA ALA A 502 22.07 0.97 -12.29
C ALA A 502 21.07 1.24 -11.17
N GLY A 503 21.57 1.35 -9.94
CA GLY A 503 20.78 1.65 -8.74
C GLY A 503 20.39 3.12 -8.62
N GLU A 504 19.51 3.43 -7.66
CA GLU A 504 18.94 4.78 -7.45
C GLU A 504 19.99 5.87 -7.19
N GLY A 505 21.12 5.53 -6.61
CA GLY A 505 22.20 6.46 -6.26
C GLY A 505 23.31 6.60 -7.31
N TYR A 506 23.23 5.90 -8.45
CA TYR A 506 24.22 5.95 -9.52
C TYR A 506 23.71 6.82 -10.67
N SER A 507 24.48 7.87 -11.05
CA SER A 507 24.00 8.84 -12.03
C SER A 507 24.03 8.29 -13.47
N ASP A 508 23.24 8.88 -14.38
CA ASP A 508 23.23 8.50 -15.80
C ASP A 508 24.59 8.82 -16.45
N GLU A 509 25.24 9.92 -16.04
CA GLU A 509 26.58 10.32 -16.55
C GLU A 509 27.64 9.29 -16.14
N ASP A 510 27.59 8.78 -14.87
CA ASP A 510 28.49 7.74 -14.41
C ASP A 510 28.21 6.40 -15.11
N LEU A 511 26.95 6.08 -15.37
CA LEU A 511 26.54 4.88 -16.10
C LEU A 511 27.08 4.88 -17.54
N GLU A 512 26.90 6.00 -18.28
CA GLU A 512 27.45 6.16 -19.62
C GLU A 512 28.99 6.05 -19.62
N ALA A 513 29.65 6.61 -18.61
CA ALA A 513 31.10 6.52 -18.45
C ALA A 513 31.58 5.08 -18.15
N LEU A 514 30.81 4.33 -17.34
CA LEU A 514 31.10 2.93 -17.05
C LEU A 514 30.93 2.06 -18.30
N VAL A 515 29.84 2.23 -19.05
CA VAL A 515 29.61 1.51 -20.32
C VAL A 515 30.76 1.73 -21.28
N ALA A 516 31.19 2.99 -21.50
CA ALA A 516 32.32 3.30 -22.38
C ALA A 516 33.63 2.61 -21.95
N LYS A 517 33.89 2.48 -20.63
CA LYS A 517 35.07 1.77 -20.11
C LYS A 517 34.99 0.26 -20.34
N ILE A 518 33.80 -0.32 -20.24
CA ILE A 518 33.59 -1.75 -20.49
C ILE A 518 33.78 -2.05 -21.97
N GLU A 519 33.18 -1.25 -22.86
CA GLU A 519 33.32 -1.38 -24.32
C GLU A 519 34.78 -1.17 -24.78
N GLU A 520 35.56 -0.31 -24.09
CA GLU A 520 36.98 -0.15 -24.37
C GLU A 520 37.81 -1.38 -23.93
N ALA A 521 37.39 -2.02 -22.82
CA ALA A 521 38.12 -3.19 -22.25
C ALA A 521 37.73 -4.51 -22.95
N TYR A 522 36.50 -4.62 -23.46
CA TYR A 522 35.89 -5.82 -24.03
C TYR A 522 35.18 -5.47 -25.34
N ASP A 523 35.89 -5.38 -26.45
CA ASP A 523 35.42 -4.88 -27.75
C ASP A 523 34.42 -5.81 -28.47
N GLU A 524 34.31 -7.07 -28.05
CA GLU A 524 33.36 -8.06 -28.60
C GLU A 524 32.09 -8.21 -27.71
N LEU A 525 32.03 -7.61 -26.51
CA LEU A 525 30.96 -7.73 -25.54
C LEU A 525 29.85 -6.70 -25.83
N GLU A 526 28.63 -7.16 -26.12
CA GLU A 526 27.47 -6.26 -26.27
C GLU A 526 26.96 -5.82 -24.89
N VAL A 527 26.97 -4.51 -24.62
CA VAL A 527 26.58 -3.95 -23.31
C VAL A 527 25.19 -3.32 -23.39
N ASP A 528 24.24 -3.86 -22.60
CA ASP A 528 22.92 -3.26 -22.38
C ASP A 528 22.83 -2.70 -20.96
N ALA A 529 22.71 -1.38 -20.84
CA ALA A 529 22.66 -0.69 -19.56
C ALA A 529 21.32 0.00 -19.34
N GLN A 530 20.67 -0.29 -18.22
CA GLN A 530 19.35 0.22 -17.86
C GLN A 530 19.29 0.70 -16.42
N ARG A 531 18.27 1.53 -16.09
CA ARG A 531 17.97 1.96 -14.73
C ARG A 531 17.22 0.84 -14.01
N GLY A 532 17.88 0.19 -13.04
CA GLY A 532 17.22 -0.78 -12.17
C GLY A 532 16.54 -0.15 -10.96
N GLU A 533 16.99 1.07 -10.56
CA GLU A 533 16.49 1.83 -9.41
C GLU A 533 16.50 1.02 -8.10
N GLN A 534 17.40 0.03 -8.00
CA GLN A 534 17.55 -0.77 -6.78
C GLN A 534 18.32 0.03 -5.71
N PRO A 535 17.91 -0.07 -4.43
CA PRO A 535 18.67 0.50 -3.31
C PRO A 535 19.93 -0.34 -3.03
N LEU A 536 20.91 0.21 -2.34
CA LEU A 536 22.13 -0.42 -1.79
C LEU A 536 23.16 -0.86 -2.82
N TYR A 537 22.78 -1.29 -3.99
CA TYR A 537 23.68 -1.74 -5.04
C TYR A 537 23.73 -0.72 -6.18
N PRO A 538 24.78 0.12 -6.23
CA PRO A 538 24.96 1.04 -7.37
C PRO A 538 24.91 0.34 -8.70
N ILE A 539 25.50 -0.85 -8.80
CA ILE A 539 25.51 -1.67 -10.01
C ILE A 539 25.21 -3.13 -9.68
N VAL A 540 24.27 -3.69 -10.42
CA VAL A 540 24.04 -5.13 -10.57
C VAL A 540 24.19 -5.43 -12.05
N PHE A 541 24.93 -6.47 -12.40
CA PHE A 541 25.15 -6.82 -13.80
C PHE A 541 25.24 -8.33 -14.01
N SER A 542 25.10 -8.76 -15.25
CA SER A 542 25.33 -10.14 -15.65
C SER A 542 26.19 -10.22 -16.90
N VAL A 543 26.79 -11.38 -17.11
CA VAL A 543 27.43 -11.77 -18.36
C VAL A 543 26.92 -13.13 -18.80
N GLU A 544 26.66 -13.27 -20.09
CA GLU A 544 26.10 -14.45 -20.76
C GLU A 544 26.86 -14.81 -22.02
#